data_eb0b5c77c10f82cea70c6aef0cd98d86
#
_entry.id   eb0b5c77c10f82cea70c6aef0cd98d86
#
_cell.length_a   1.000
_cell.length_b   1.000
_cell.length_c   1.000
_cell.angle_alpha   90.00
_cell.angle_beta   90.00
_cell.angle_gamma   90.00
#
_symmetry.space_group_name_H-M   'P 1'
#
loop_
_entity.id
_entity.type
_entity.pdbx_description
1 polymer ?
#
loop_
_entity_poly.entity_id
_entity_poly.type
_entity_poly.pdbx_seq_one_letter_code
_entity_poly.pdbx_strand_id
1 'polypeptide(L)'
;MIKLIMLTGFLGSGKTTLLQKLIDEYAGSRTGILINEFGAVSVDSDIIRRDGLQMTELSNGSIFCACIKDKFVDALIELSGKDLDYLFIEASGLADPANMNDILEGIAPRLERGYEYLHSFCVIDGSGFMDLLDVLESLRHQVSFSDIVILNKRDLITDEQEEEIRSAVLELNPKAAVISTSYCDIDIRSAMDSPSGIRKDSEESSNTFAARPVTVILKERQPVNHEDLMAFINEIAGSTYRIKGFLDTNKGMMKLDCVGTEISVEPWNGEVTEVKAVVISSVGIRIVSVVTQAMMKYTKGSLTL
;
A
#
# COMPACT_ATOMS: atom_id res chain seq x y z
N MET A 1 15.04 5.79 -22.06
CA MET A 1 14.42 6.18 -20.77
C MET A 1 13.79 4.92 -20.17
N ILE A 2 13.65 4.86 -18.86
CA ILE A 2 12.95 3.79 -18.14
C ILE A 2 11.50 4.26 -17.95
N LYS A 3 10.53 3.45 -18.34
CA LYS A 3 9.13 3.76 -18.21
C LYS A 3 8.67 3.52 -16.77
N LEU A 4 8.22 4.58 -16.08
CA LEU A 4 7.83 4.53 -14.68
C LEU A 4 6.32 4.50 -14.55
N ILE A 5 5.81 3.55 -13.78
CA ILE A 5 4.39 3.42 -13.43
C ILE A 5 4.29 3.41 -11.89
N MET A 6 3.42 4.27 -11.37
CA MET A 6 3.20 4.40 -9.92
C MET A 6 1.85 3.82 -9.53
N LEU A 7 1.84 3.04 -8.45
CA LEU A 7 0.63 2.50 -7.83
C LEU A 7 0.43 3.14 -6.47
N THR A 8 -0.70 3.79 -6.30
CA THR A 8 -1.16 4.40 -5.06
C THR A 8 -2.49 3.79 -4.62
N GLY A 9 -3.02 4.22 -3.51
CA GLY A 9 -4.28 3.74 -2.96
C GLY A 9 -4.15 3.36 -1.49
N PHE A 10 -5.24 3.40 -0.76
CA PHE A 10 -5.25 3.14 0.68
C PHE A 10 -4.88 1.68 1.01
N LEU A 11 -4.67 1.43 2.29
CA LEU A 11 -4.35 0.10 2.82
C LEU A 11 -5.45 -0.91 2.49
N GLY A 12 -5.07 -2.08 1.96
CA GLY A 12 -6.01 -3.16 1.63
C GLY A 12 -6.84 -2.94 0.36
N SER A 13 -6.64 -1.86 -0.39
CA SER A 13 -7.39 -1.60 -1.64
C SER A 13 -7.09 -2.58 -2.78
N GLY A 14 -5.93 -3.25 -2.77
CA GLY A 14 -5.52 -4.21 -3.80
C GLY A 14 -4.32 -3.79 -4.63
N LYS A 15 -3.49 -2.83 -4.19
CA LYS A 15 -2.27 -2.38 -4.90
C LYS A 15 -1.35 -3.52 -5.26
N THR A 16 -1.01 -4.37 -4.29
CA THR A 16 -0.13 -5.54 -4.50
C THR A 16 -0.74 -6.54 -5.48
N THR A 17 -2.07 -6.68 -5.49
CA THR A 17 -2.79 -7.51 -6.47
C THR A 17 -2.65 -6.94 -7.88
N LEU A 18 -2.80 -5.62 -8.03
CA LEU A 18 -2.58 -4.94 -9.32
C LEU A 18 -1.11 -5.02 -9.75
N LEU A 19 -0.17 -4.80 -8.83
CA LEU A 19 1.27 -4.93 -9.10
C LEU A 19 1.61 -6.32 -9.64
N GLN A 20 1.06 -7.38 -9.02
CA GLN A 20 1.27 -8.75 -9.47
C GLN A 20 0.79 -8.97 -10.92
N LYS A 21 -0.38 -8.43 -11.27
CA LYS A 21 -0.92 -8.50 -12.63
C LYS A 21 -0.08 -7.70 -13.64
N LEU A 22 0.45 -6.54 -13.23
CA LEU A 22 1.40 -5.77 -14.05
C LEU A 22 2.69 -6.55 -14.31
N ILE A 23 3.24 -7.19 -13.28
CA ILE A 23 4.43 -8.04 -13.41
C ILE A 23 4.18 -9.19 -14.40
N ASP A 24 3.02 -9.83 -14.32
CA ASP A 24 2.65 -10.93 -15.20
C ASP A 24 2.48 -10.46 -16.65
N GLU A 25 1.82 -9.31 -16.87
CA GLU A 25 1.61 -8.73 -18.20
C GLU A 25 2.93 -8.31 -18.88
N TYR A 26 3.89 -7.82 -18.09
CA TYR A 26 5.19 -7.37 -18.57
C TYR A 26 6.32 -8.38 -18.32
N ALA A 27 6.00 -9.67 -18.12
CA ALA A 27 6.99 -10.73 -17.83
C ALA A 27 8.08 -10.90 -18.92
N GLY A 28 7.81 -10.46 -20.16
CA GLY A 28 8.78 -10.46 -21.27
C GLY A 28 9.70 -9.24 -21.31
N SER A 29 9.53 -8.26 -20.41
CA SER A 29 10.29 -7.02 -20.33
C SER A 29 11.23 -7.03 -19.12
N ARG A 30 12.29 -6.23 -19.17
CA ARG A 30 13.20 -6.04 -18.03
C ARG A 30 12.56 -5.08 -17.04
N THR A 31 12.03 -5.62 -15.96
CA THR A 31 11.19 -4.89 -15.02
C THR A 31 11.89 -4.76 -13.67
N GLY A 32 11.93 -3.52 -13.16
CA GLY A 32 12.28 -3.21 -11.77
C GLY A 32 11.03 -2.99 -10.94
N ILE A 33 11.11 -3.30 -9.65
CA ILE A 33 10.04 -3.08 -8.69
C ILE A 33 10.61 -2.34 -7.48
N LEU A 34 9.96 -1.25 -7.11
CA LEU A 34 10.27 -0.48 -5.91
C LEU A 34 9.04 -0.47 -5.00
N ILE A 35 9.12 -1.21 -3.90
CA ILE A 35 8.04 -1.30 -2.92
C ILE A 35 8.40 -0.43 -1.73
N ASN A 36 7.47 0.44 -1.36
CA ASN A 36 7.58 1.27 -0.17
C ASN A 36 6.43 0.99 0.78
N GLU A 37 6.70 0.26 1.87
CA GLU A 37 5.71 -0.11 2.88
C GLU A 37 5.83 0.78 4.11
N PHE A 38 4.68 1.13 4.71
CA PHE A 38 4.62 1.88 5.96
C PHE A 38 4.81 0.93 7.16
N GLY A 39 5.92 1.09 7.88
CA GLY A 39 6.26 0.26 9.05
C GLY A 39 7.64 -0.41 8.93
N ALA A 40 8.10 -1.03 10.01
CA ALA A 40 9.41 -1.67 10.09
C ALA A 40 9.46 -3.06 9.40
N VAL A 41 8.38 -3.46 8.73
CA VAL A 41 8.21 -4.81 8.17
C VAL A 41 7.55 -4.73 6.81
N SER A 42 8.23 -5.21 5.80
CA SER A 42 7.61 -5.48 4.51
C SER A 42 7.10 -6.92 4.47
N VAL A 43 5.79 -7.06 4.52
CA VAL A 43 5.11 -8.35 4.36
C VAL A 43 4.80 -8.63 2.89
N ASP A 44 4.70 -7.56 2.07
CA ASP A 44 4.34 -7.68 0.65
C ASP A 44 5.48 -8.25 -0.21
N SER A 45 6.75 -8.01 0.15
CA SER A 45 7.89 -8.56 -0.58
C SER A 45 7.95 -10.10 -0.54
N ASP A 46 7.54 -10.72 0.57
CA ASP A 46 7.50 -12.17 0.68
C ASP A 46 6.43 -12.81 -0.23
N ILE A 47 5.42 -12.01 -0.65
CA ILE A 47 4.34 -12.44 -1.54
C ILE A 47 4.77 -12.36 -3.02
N ILE A 48 5.67 -11.42 -3.37
CA ILE A 48 6.00 -11.07 -4.77
C ILE A 48 7.33 -11.72 -5.24
N ARG A 49 8.07 -12.40 -4.37
CA ARG A 49 9.37 -13.00 -4.74
C ARG A 49 9.25 -13.92 -5.95
N ARG A 50 9.96 -13.55 -7.04
CA ARG A 50 10.13 -14.35 -8.26
C ARG A 50 11.58 -14.27 -8.72
N ASP A 51 12.09 -15.36 -9.27
CA ASP A 51 13.42 -15.42 -9.87
C ASP A 51 13.53 -14.48 -11.07
N GLY A 52 14.56 -13.64 -11.08
CA GLY A 52 14.92 -12.77 -12.21
C GLY A 52 14.37 -11.33 -12.14
N LEU A 53 13.57 -10.97 -11.12
CA LEU A 53 13.12 -9.58 -10.90
C LEU A 53 14.15 -8.77 -10.11
N GLN A 54 14.42 -7.54 -10.56
CA GLN A 54 15.20 -6.54 -9.81
C GLN A 54 14.27 -5.87 -8.81
N MET A 55 14.24 -6.34 -7.56
CA MET A 55 13.37 -5.80 -6.52
C MET A 55 14.18 -5.00 -5.50
N THR A 56 13.75 -3.77 -5.24
CA THR A 56 14.28 -2.92 -4.17
C THR A 56 13.15 -2.57 -3.22
N GLU A 57 13.32 -2.97 -1.97
CA GLU A 57 12.36 -2.73 -0.90
C GLU A 57 12.86 -1.64 0.04
N LEU A 58 11.99 -0.70 0.37
CA LEU A 58 12.25 0.36 1.34
C LEU A 58 11.39 0.16 2.57
N SER A 59 12.00 -0.28 3.66
CA SER A 59 11.33 -0.41 4.96
C SER A 59 11.35 0.92 5.72
N ASN A 60 10.33 1.17 6.55
CA ASN A 60 10.22 2.29 7.50
C ASN A 60 9.71 3.63 6.98
N GLY A 61 8.59 3.65 6.29
CA GLY A 61 7.81 4.88 6.12
C GLY A 61 7.39 5.21 4.69
N SER A 62 6.68 6.32 4.52
CA SER A 62 6.20 6.79 3.21
C SER A 62 7.34 7.44 2.42
N ILE A 63 7.46 7.11 1.12
CA ILE A 63 8.43 7.72 0.18
C ILE A 63 8.33 9.25 0.12
N PHE A 64 7.20 9.82 0.47
CA PHE A 64 6.97 11.26 0.44
C PHE A 64 7.23 11.95 1.78
N CYS A 65 7.80 11.21 2.75
CA CYS A 65 8.22 11.78 4.02
C CYS A 65 9.65 12.32 3.95
N ALA A 66 9.88 13.47 4.57
CA ALA A 66 11.21 14.10 4.64
C ALA A 66 12.33 13.18 5.19
N CYS A 67 11.99 12.23 6.08
CA CYS A 67 12.97 11.33 6.70
C CYS A 67 13.35 10.09 5.86
N ILE A 68 12.64 9.81 4.74
CA ILE A 68 12.88 8.65 3.87
C ILE A 68 13.06 9.08 2.42
N LYS A 69 12.82 10.35 2.14
CA LYS A 69 13.03 10.93 0.80
C LYS A 69 14.42 10.59 0.26
N ASP A 70 15.43 10.58 1.10
CA ASP A 70 16.81 10.28 0.71
C ASP A 70 16.96 8.83 0.22
N LYS A 71 16.43 7.84 0.95
CA LYS A 71 16.51 6.42 0.56
C LYS A 71 15.73 6.12 -0.73
N PHE A 72 14.56 6.75 -0.89
CA PHE A 72 13.77 6.60 -2.11
C PHE A 72 14.48 7.23 -3.31
N VAL A 73 15.04 8.41 -3.15
CA VAL A 73 15.86 9.09 -4.15
C VAL A 73 17.09 8.24 -4.51
N ASP A 74 17.79 7.72 -3.52
CA ASP A 74 18.97 6.88 -3.75
C ASP A 74 18.61 5.59 -4.50
N ALA A 75 17.47 4.95 -4.17
CA ALA A 75 16.98 3.79 -4.90
C ALA A 75 16.63 4.12 -6.36
N LEU A 76 15.98 5.25 -6.63
CA LEU A 76 15.71 5.69 -8.00
C LEU A 76 17.01 5.94 -8.78
N ILE A 77 18.01 6.55 -8.16
CA ILE A 77 19.31 6.78 -8.81
C ILE A 77 19.99 5.44 -9.09
N GLU A 78 20.03 4.51 -8.14
CA GLU A 78 20.61 3.19 -8.34
C GLU A 78 19.90 2.42 -9.47
N LEU A 79 18.56 2.41 -9.47
CA LEU A 79 17.76 1.72 -10.49
C LEU A 79 17.91 2.36 -11.88
N SER A 80 18.24 3.65 -11.97
CA SER A 80 18.50 4.32 -13.24
C SER A 80 19.73 3.76 -13.96
N GLY A 81 20.70 3.19 -13.23
CA GLY A 81 21.87 2.50 -13.78
C GLY A 81 21.62 1.06 -14.21
N LYS A 82 20.44 0.50 -13.91
CA LYS A 82 20.11 -0.87 -14.32
C LYS A 82 19.52 -0.91 -15.73
N ASP A 83 19.66 -2.04 -16.40
CA ASP A 83 19.12 -2.23 -17.75
C ASP A 83 17.63 -2.62 -17.67
N LEU A 84 16.79 -1.63 -17.36
CA LEU A 84 15.34 -1.76 -17.19
C LEU A 84 14.58 -1.12 -18.35
N ASP A 85 13.47 -1.74 -18.74
CA ASP A 85 12.46 -1.16 -19.64
C ASP A 85 11.36 -0.46 -18.85
N TYR A 86 10.96 -1.07 -17.73
CA TYR A 86 9.91 -0.58 -16.83
C TYR A 86 10.37 -0.53 -15.37
N LEU A 87 9.85 0.45 -14.64
CA LEU A 87 9.93 0.52 -13.17
C LEU A 87 8.53 0.68 -12.61
N PHE A 88 8.08 -0.32 -11.85
CA PHE A 88 6.84 -0.24 -11.07
C PHE A 88 7.16 0.20 -9.65
N ILE A 89 6.44 1.23 -9.19
CA ILE A 89 6.56 1.75 -7.82
C ILE A 89 5.25 1.48 -7.09
N GLU A 90 5.26 0.63 -6.08
CA GLU A 90 4.15 0.50 -5.14
C GLU A 90 4.37 1.45 -3.98
N ALA A 91 3.56 2.49 -3.90
CA ALA A 91 3.58 3.43 -2.79
C ALA A 91 2.87 2.84 -1.55
N SER A 92 3.33 3.22 -0.36
CA SER A 92 2.62 2.92 0.88
C SER A 92 1.15 3.38 0.82
N GLY A 93 0.25 2.63 1.46
CA GLY A 93 -1.18 2.97 1.51
C GLY A 93 -1.52 4.33 2.13
N LEU A 94 -0.56 4.98 2.77
CA LEU A 94 -0.67 6.32 3.35
C LEU A 94 0.24 7.34 2.65
N ALA A 95 0.87 6.96 1.53
CA ALA A 95 1.73 7.85 0.77
C ALA A 95 0.92 8.91 0.02
N ASP A 96 1.50 10.10 -0.07
CA ASP A 96 0.96 11.21 -0.84
C ASP A 96 1.81 11.38 -2.12
N PRO A 97 1.23 11.18 -3.30
CA PRO A 97 1.96 11.22 -4.57
C PRO A 97 2.18 12.63 -5.13
N ALA A 98 1.68 13.68 -4.48
CA ALA A 98 1.60 15.03 -5.01
C ALA A 98 2.93 15.62 -5.54
N ASN A 99 4.06 15.18 -4.98
CA ASN A 99 5.38 15.74 -5.32
C ASN A 99 6.28 14.80 -6.14
N MET A 100 5.72 13.75 -6.78
CA MET A 100 6.53 12.78 -7.53
C MET A 100 7.26 13.41 -8.73
N ASN A 101 6.60 14.31 -9.45
CA ASN A 101 7.22 15.02 -10.57
C ASN A 101 8.41 15.87 -10.12
N ASP A 102 8.29 16.62 -9.02
CA ASP A 102 9.39 17.43 -8.47
C ASP A 102 10.58 16.58 -8.05
N ILE A 103 10.31 15.39 -7.49
CA ILE A 103 11.36 14.44 -7.13
C ILE A 103 12.11 14.01 -8.40
N LEU A 104 11.41 13.59 -9.45
CA LEU A 104 12.01 13.15 -10.70
C LEU A 104 12.81 14.27 -11.39
N GLU A 105 12.28 15.48 -11.42
CA GLU A 105 12.97 16.66 -11.95
C GLU A 105 14.23 17.01 -11.13
N GLY A 106 14.11 16.97 -9.80
CA GLY A 106 15.22 17.28 -8.91
C GLY A 106 16.38 16.29 -8.97
N ILE A 107 16.11 15.02 -9.27
CA ILE A 107 17.14 13.98 -9.40
C ILE A 107 17.67 13.80 -10.84
N ALA A 108 17.01 14.38 -11.83
CA ALA A 108 17.35 14.18 -13.24
C ALA A 108 18.86 14.32 -13.56
N PRO A 109 19.60 15.30 -12.99
CA PRO A 109 21.04 15.43 -13.23
C PRO A 109 21.92 14.30 -12.65
N ARG A 110 21.36 13.48 -11.75
CA ARG A 110 22.06 12.37 -11.07
C ARG A 110 21.77 11.00 -11.70
N LEU A 111 20.83 10.94 -12.64
CA LEU A 111 20.38 9.69 -13.26
C LEU A 111 21.31 9.27 -14.41
N GLU A 112 21.64 7.98 -14.49
CA GLU A 112 22.33 7.41 -15.66
C GLU A 112 21.37 7.30 -16.87
N ARG A 113 20.12 6.89 -16.62
CA ARG A 113 19.02 6.86 -17.60
C ARG A 113 17.82 7.59 -17.01
N GLY A 114 17.25 8.53 -17.78
CA GLY A 114 16.06 9.26 -17.35
C GLY A 114 14.83 8.36 -17.19
N TYR A 115 13.89 8.79 -16.36
CA TYR A 115 12.56 8.19 -16.22
C TYR A 115 11.54 8.89 -17.13
N GLU A 116 10.66 8.11 -17.73
CA GLU A 116 9.44 8.56 -18.38
C GLU A 116 8.26 8.15 -17.49
N TYR A 117 7.67 9.10 -16.77
CA TYR A 117 6.51 8.85 -15.92
C TYR A 117 5.29 8.65 -16.81
N LEU A 118 4.88 7.40 -17.01
CA LEU A 118 3.79 7.05 -17.92
C LEU A 118 2.42 7.23 -17.27
N HIS A 119 2.19 6.51 -16.16
CA HIS A 119 0.89 6.47 -15.49
C HIS A 119 1.00 6.40 -13.99
N SER A 120 -0.01 6.98 -13.35
CA SER A 120 -0.31 6.85 -11.93
C SER A 120 -1.65 6.14 -11.78
N PHE A 121 -1.63 4.95 -11.16
CA PHE A 121 -2.82 4.20 -10.77
C PHE A 121 -3.15 4.46 -9.32
N CYS A 122 -4.41 4.79 -9.02
CA CYS A 122 -4.94 4.77 -7.66
C CYS A 122 -5.93 3.63 -7.51
N VAL A 123 -5.63 2.67 -6.64
CA VAL A 123 -6.57 1.58 -6.33
C VAL A 123 -7.38 1.97 -5.12
N ILE A 124 -8.70 2.06 -5.27
CA ILE A 124 -9.64 2.36 -4.19
C ILE A 124 -10.47 1.13 -3.85
N ASP A 125 -10.79 0.99 -2.56
CA ASP A 125 -11.64 -0.08 -2.03
C ASP A 125 -13.10 0.38 -2.02
N GLY A 126 -13.95 -0.20 -2.86
CA GLY A 126 -15.35 0.21 -2.96
C GLY A 126 -16.11 0.12 -1.63
N SER A 127 -15.76 -0.84 -0.77
CA SER A 127 -16.50 -1.07 0.47
C SER A 127 -16.24 -0.02 1.57
N GLY A 128 -15.09 0.67 1.53
CA GLY A 128 -14.68 1.61 2.59
C GLY A 128 -14.26 3.00 2.10
N PHE A 129 -14.31 3.26 0.80
CA PHE A 129 -13.78 4.49 0.23
C PHE A 129 -14.49 5.75 0.74
N MET A 130 -15.81 5.77 0.73
CA MET A 130 -16.59 6.96 1.13
C MET A 130 -16.37 7.32 2.59
N ASP A 131 -16.28 6.33 3.48
CA ASP A 131 -16.05 6.56 4.92
C ASP A 131 -14.67 7.18 5.22
N LEU A 132 -13.69 6.89 4.36
CA LEU A 132 -12.31 7.36 4.52
C LEU A 132 -12.02 8.67 3.79
N LEU A 133 -12.78 9.00 2.75
CA LEU A 133 -12.55 10.15 1.89
C LEU A 133 -12.59 11.48 2.64
N ASP A 134 -13.49 11.61 3.63
CA ASP A 134 -13.67 12.84 4.42
C ASP A 134 -12.62 13.00 5.54
N VAL A 135 -11.97 11.91 5.93
CA VAL A 135 -11.03 11.90 7.07
C VAL A 135 -9.57 11.76 6.66
N LEU A 136 -9.28 11.32 5.43
CA LEU A 136 -7.92 11.06 4.96
C LEU A 136 -7.55 11.94 3.77
N GLU A 137 -6.86 13.02 4.02
CA GLU A 137 -6.35 13.92 2.99
C GLU A 137 -5.41 13.21 1.99
N SER A 138 -4.60 12.25 2.48
CA SER A 138 -3.75 11.43 1.60
C SER A 138 -4.55 10.64 0.57
N LEU A 139 -5.76 10.15 0.92
CA LEU A 139 -6.64 9.44 -0.01
C LEU A 139 -7.17 10.39 -1.10
N ARG A 140 -7.55 11.62 -0.72
CA ARG A 140 -7.97 12.66 -1.68
C ARG A 140 -6.83 12.99 -2.66
N HIS A 141 -5.61 13.16 -2.17
CA HIS A 141 -4.43 13.39 -3.01
C HIS A 141 -4.12 12.18 -3.90
N GLN A 142 -4.21 10.95 -3.39
CA GLN A 142 -4.02 9.74 -4.20
C GLN A 142 -4.96 9.71 -5.40
N VAL A 143 -6.24 10.04 -5.23
CA VAL A 143 -7.21 10.16 -6.33
C VAL A 143 -6.89 11.35 -7.23
N SER A 144 -6.62 12.52 -6.64
CA SER A 144 -6.40 13.76 -7.37
C SER A 144 -5.19 13.74 -8.30
N PHE A 145 -4.13 13.00 -7.92
CA PHE A 145 -2.86 12.90 -8.64
C PHE A 145 -2.71 11.60 -9.46
N SER A 146 -3.81 10.90 -9.74
CA SER A 146 -3.79 9.67 -10.53
C SER A 146 -4.44 9.85 -11.90
N ASP A 147 -3.86 9.21 -12.92
CA ASP A 147 -4.43 9.17 -14.28
C ASP A 147 -5.60 8.17 -14.34
N ILE A 148 -5.45 7.05 -13.64
CA ILE A 148 -6.36 5.91 -13.67
C ILE A 148 -6.74 5.56 -12.23
N VAL A 149 -8.05 5.56 -11.95
CA VAL A 149 -8.59 5.12 -10.67
C VAL A 149 -9.26 3.76 -10.85
N ILE A 150 -8.74 2.76 -10.15
CA ILE A 150 -9.29 1.40 -10.13
C ILE A 150 -10.24 1.30 -8.93
N LEU A 151 -11.54 1.32 -9.20
CA LEU A 151 -12.56 1.01 -8.19
C LEU A 151 -12.64 -0.52 -8.04
N ASN A 152 -11.86 -1.01 -7.08
CA ASN A 152 -11.75 -2.43 -6.79
C ASN A 152 -12.79 -2.89 -5.75
N LYS A 153 -12.93 -4.20 -5.58
CA LYS A 153 -13.94 -4.85 -4.73
C LYS A 153 -15.39 -4.48 -5.13
N ARG A 154 -15.63 -4.37 -6.44
CA ARG A 154 -16.95 -4.08 -7.00
C ARG A 154 -18.03 -5.09 -6.56
N ASP A 155 -17.61 -6.30 -6.30
CA ASP A 155 -18.43 -7.41 -5.81
C ASP A 155 -19.00 -7.21 -4.39
N LEU A 156 -18.47 -6.23 -3.63
CA LEU A 156 -18.88 -5.92 -2.26
C LEU A 156 -19.81 -4.69 -2.15
N ILE A 157 -20.15 -4.05 -3.27
CA ILE A 157 -20.95 -2.81 -3.30
C ILE A 157 -22.12 -2.91 -4.26
N THR A 158 -23.14 -2.06 -4.06
CA THR A 158 -24.29 -1.95 -4.95
C THR A 158 -23.99 -1.03 -6.15
N ASP A 159 -24.88 -1.01 -7.16
CA ASP A 159 -24.74 -0.11 -8.30
C ASP A 159 -24.88 1.36 -7.89
N GLU A 160 -25.73 1.67 -6.90
CA GLU A 160 -25.90 3.01 -6.35
C GLU A 160 -24.62 3.49 -5.64
N GLN A 161 -23.98 2.60 -4.85
CA GLN A 161 -22.70 2.91 -4.19
C GLN A 161 -21.57 3.11 -5.21
N GLU A 162 -21.54 2.32 -6.28
CA GLU A 162 -20.56 2.51 -7.36
C GLU A 162 -20.70 3.90 -7.98
N GLU A 163 -21.93 4.33 -8.30
CA GLU A 163 -22.18 5.64 -8.92
C GLU A 163 -21.82 6.79 -7.97
N GLU A 164 -22.10 6.65 -6.67
CA GLU A 164 -21.70 7.63 -5.66
C GLU A 164 -20.17 7.78 -5.60
N ILE A 165 -19.44 6.65 -5.52
CA ILE A 165 -17.98 6.63 -5.52
C ILE A 165 -17.41 7.23 -6.80
N ARG A 166 -17.96 6.85 -7.95
CA ARG A 166 -17.54 7.37 -9.26
C ARG A 166 -17.73 8.89 -9.33
N SER A 167 -18.84 9.40 -8.85
CA SER A 167 -19.12 10.83 -8.78
C SER A 167 -18.12 11.56 -7.88
N ALA A 168 -17.83 11.03 -6.69
CA ALA A 168 -16.85 11.60 -5.77
C ALA A 168 -15.42 11.60 -6.36
N VAL A 169 -15.03 10.53 -7.06
CA VAL A 169 -13.73 10.47 -7.77
C VAL A 169 -13.65 11.53 -8.85
N LEU A 170 -14.69 11.68 -9.67
CA LEU A 170 -14.71 12.67 -10.78
C LEU A 170 -14.82 14.11 -10.28
N GLU A 171 -15.39 14.35 -9.11
CA GLU A 171 -15.36 15.67 -8.45
C GLU A 171 -13.92 16.05 -8.06
N LEU A 172 -13.17 15.11 -7.49
CA LEU A 172 -11.75 15.32 -7.12
C LEU A 172 -10.83 15.38 -8.33
N ASN A 173 -11.10 14.56 -9.33
CA ASN A 173 -10.28 14.42 -10.53
C ASN A 173 -11.13 14.19 -11.78
N PRO A 174 -11.61 15.28 -12.41
CA PRO A 174 -12.50 15.20 -13.58
C PRO A 174 -11.90 14.52 -14.81
N LYS A 175 -10.59 14.29 -14.82
CA LYS A 175 -9.86 13.69 -15.95
C LYS A 175 -9.49 12.23 -15.70
N ALA A 176 -9.70 11.71 -14.50
CA ALA A 176 -9.37 10.34 -14.18
C ALA A 176 -10.16 9.34 -15.04
N ALA A 177 -9.48 8.36 -15.59
CA ALA A 177 -10.15 7.17 -16.13
C ALA A 177 -10.56 6.27 -14.96
N VAL A 178 -11.87 6.06 -14.75
CA VAL A 178 -12.36 5.22 -13.64
C VAL A 178 -12.75 3.84 -14.18
N ILE A 179 -12.10 2.81 -13.69
CA ILE A 179 -12.33 1.40 -14.08
C ILE A 179 -12.82 0.63 -12.85
N SER A 180 -14.05 0.12 -12.92
CA SER A 180 -14.64 -0.69 -11.84
C SER A 180 -14.31 -2.17 -12.07
N THR A 181 -13.88 -2.86 -11.00
CA THR A 181 -13.46 -4.26 -11.10
C THR A 181 -13.53 -4.96 -9.73
N SER A 182 -13.38 -6.28 -9.75
CA SER A 182 -13.08 -7.10 -8.57
C SER A 182 -11.73 -7.77 -8.75
N TYR A 183 -10.97 -7.88 -7.64
CA TYR A 183 -9.61 -8.46 -7.65
C TYR A 183 -8.64 -7.81 -8.65
N CYS A 184 -8.82 -6.51 -8.93
CA CYS A 184 -8.06 -5.76 -9.93
C CYS A 184 -8.01 -6.46 -11.31
N ASP A 185 -9.08 -7.15 -11.71
CA ASP A 185 -9.16 -7.85 -12.99
C ASP A 185 -9.54 -6.88 -14.10
N ILE A 186 -8.51 -6.29 -14.71
CA ILE A 186 -8.61 -5.26 -15.75
C ILE A 186 -7.77 -5.64 -16.97
N ASP A 187 -8.15 -5.12 -18.13
CA ASP A 187 -7.27 -5.11 -19.29
C ASP A 187 -6.18 -4.05 -19.10
N ILE A 188 -5.00 -4.49 -18.64
CA ILE A 188 -3.88 -3.61 -18.32
C ILE A 188 -3.41 -2.86 -19.57
N ARG A 189 -3.37 -3.49 -20.75
CA ARG A 189 -2.92 -2.84 -21.99
C ARG A 189 -3.85 -1.72 -22.38
N SER A 190 -5.14 -1.98 -22.36
CA SER A 190 -6.16 -0.97 -22.63
C SER A 190 -6.10 0.19 -21.61
N ALA A 191 -5.86 -0.11 -20.34
CA ALA A 191 -5.69 0.90 -19.31
C ALA A 191 -4.44 1.78 -19.57
N MET A 192 -3.34 1.17 -20.02
CA MET A 192 -2.09 1.87 -20.35
C MET A 192 -2.18 2.71 -21.62
N ASP A 193 -3.16 2.47 -22.49
CA ASP A 193 -3.45 3.30 -23.68
C ASP A 193 -4.29 4.53 -23.33
N SER A 194 -4.75 4.64 -22.08
CA SER A 194 -5.49 5.82 -21.62
C SER A 194 -4.61 7.08 -21.67
N PRO A 195 -5.19 8.28 -21.87
CA PRO A 195 -4.39 9.50 -21.87
C PRO A 195 -3.62 9.65 -20.57
N SER A 196 -2.30 9.69 -20.65
CA SER A 196 -1.41 9.99 -19.53
C SER A 196 -1.17 11.51 -19.44
N GLY A 197 -0.88 11.98 -18.24
CA GLY A 197 -0.37 13.34 -18.08
C GLY A 197 -1.31 14.34 -17.46
N ILE A 198 -2.13 13.95 -16.47
CA ILE A 198 -2.64 14.94 -15.53
C ILE A 198 -1.45 15.37 -14.65
N ARG A 199 -0.59 16.22 -15.25
CA ARG A 199 0.38 16.98 -14.45
C ARG A 199 -0.42 18.06 -13.74
N LYS A 200 -0.78 17.82 -12.49
CA LYS A 200 -1.12 18.92 -11.60
C LYS A 200 0.20 19.57 -11.20
N ASP A 201 0.18 20.88 -11.06
CA ASP A 201 1.25 21.58 -10.35
C ASP A 201 1.41 20.90 -9.00
N SER A 202 2.67 20.71 -8.56
CA SER A 202 2.96 20.06 -7.30
C SER A 202 2.30 20.84 -6.16
N GLU A 203 1.61 20.10 -5.29
CA GLU A 203 1.06 20.65 -4.06
C GLU A 203 1.97 20.24 -2.89
N GLU A 204 1.95 21.00 -1.79
CA GLU A 204 2.67 20.59 -0.58
C GLU A 204 2.11 19.25 -0.09
N SER A 205 2.99 18.29 0.11
CA SER A 205 2.59 16.96 0.57
C SER A 205 1.88 17.04 1.93
N SER A 206 0.70 16.46 2.03
CA SER A 206 -0.05 16.29 3.27
C SER A 206 0.65 15.33 4.27
N ASN A 207 1.68 14.62 3.83
CA ASN A 207 2.36 13.59 4.60
C ASN A 207 3.36 14.17 5.62
N THR A 208 2.84 14.97 6.55
CA THR A 208 3.62 15.52 7.66
C THR A 208 3.79 14.48 8.77
N PHE A 209 4.81 14.65 9.62
CA PHE A 209 5.03 13.78 10.77
C PHE A 209 3.81 13.72 11.72
N ALA A 210 3.08 14.82 11.84
CA ALA A 210 1.88 14.91 12.68
C ALA A 210 0.66 14.22 12.08
N ALA A 211 0.58 14.09 10.74
CA ALA A 211 -0.53 13.44 10.03
C ALA A 211 -0.37 11.92 9.92
N ARG A 212 0.77 11.35 10.37
CA ARG A 212 1.02 9.91 10.27
C ARG A 212 0.29 9.13 11.34
N PRO A 213 -0.34 8.01 10.97
CA PRO A 213 -0.84 7.07 11.94
C PRO A 213 0.28 6.50 12.82
N VAL A 214 -0.01 6.33 14.08
CA VAL A 214 0.90 5.63 15.02
C VAL A 214 0.94 4.16 14.64
N THR A 215 2.14 3.61 14.56
CA THR A 215 2.37 2.19 14.26
C THR A 215 2.91 1.48 15.48
N VAL A 216 2.39 0.29 15.75
CA VAL A 216 2.83 -0.61 16.82
C VAL A 216 3.25 -1.94 16.19
N ILE A 217 4.38 -2.50 16.62
CA ILE A 217 4.87 -3.80 16.15
C ILE A 217 4.61 -4.84 17.24
N LEU A 218 3.83 -5.84 16.90
CA LEU A 218 3.63 -7.02 17.74
C LEU A 218 4.71 -8.04 17.44
N LYS A 219 5.47 -8.42 18.45
CA LYS A 219 6.45 -9.50 18.36
C LYS A 219 5.97 -10.69 19.16
N GLU A 220 6.23 -11.85 18.63
CA GLU A 220 5.91 -13.10 19.29
C GLU A 220 7.02 -13.54 20.23
N ARG A 221 6.66 -14.00 21.42
CA ARG A 221 7.57 -14.66 22.37
C ARG A 221 7.41 -16.18 22.36
N GLN A 222 6.19 -16.62 22.07
CA GLN A 222 5.80 -18.01 21.94
C GLN A 222 4.50 -18.11 21.14
N PRO A 223 4.22 -19.25 20.48
CA PRO A 223 3.00 -19.42 19.69
C PRO A 223 1.73 -19.03 20.46
N VAL A 224 0.87 -18.25 19.82
CA VAL A 224 -0.37 -17.77 20.41
C VAL A 224 -1.45 -18.83 20.24
N ASN A 225 -2.35 -19.01 21.22
CA ASN A 225 -3.56 -19.78 20.95
C ASN A 225 -4.39 -19.11 19.88
N HIS A 226 -4.81 -19.85 18.84
CA HIS A 226 -5.51 -19.29 17.68
C HIS A 226 -6.83 -18.58 18.06
N GLU A 227 -7.59 -19.13 19.02
CA GLU A 227 -8.84 -18.53 19.46
C GLU A 227 -8.61 -17.25 20.26
N ASP A 228 -7.55 -17.24 21.10
CA ASP A 228 -7.10 -16.06 21.84
C ASP A 228 -6.59 -14.98 20.87
N LEU A 229 -5.87 -15.34 19.78
CA LEU A 229 -5.46 -14.43 18.72
C LEU A 229 -6.66 -13.81 18.00
N MET A 230 -7.65 -14.60 17.64
CA MET A 230 -8.87 -14.09 16.99
C MET A 230 -9.64 -13.13 17.92
N ALA A 231 -9.76 -13.44 19.20
CA ALA A 231 -10.39 -12.56 20.18
C ALA A 231 -9.59 -11.25 20.35
N PHE A 232 -8.27 -11.32 20.39
CA PHE A 232 -7.38 -10.17 20.45
C PHE A 232 -7.55 -9.25 19.22
N ILE A 233 -7.52 -9.81 18.01
CA ILE A 233 -7.66 -9.04 16.76
C ILE A 233 -9.04 -8.38 16.69
N ASN A 234 -10.11 -9.11 17.02
CA ASN A 234 -11.47 -8.55 17.04
C ASN A 234 -11.60 -7.37 18.02
N GLU A 235 -10.92 -7.43 19.19
CA GLU A 235 -10.96 -6.35 20.19
C GLU A 235 -10.30 -5.07 19.67
N ILE A 236 -9.18 -5.19 18.94
CA ILE A 236 -8.40 -4.02 18.50
C ILE A 236 -8.78 -3.52 17.10
N ALA A 237 -9.47 -4.31 16.28
CA ALA A 237 -9.75 -4.01 14.87
C ALA A 237 -10.41 -2.64 14.67
N GLY A 238 -11.43 -2.29 15.45
CA GLY A 238 -12.12 -1.01 15.38
C GLY A 238 -11.27 0.22 15.76
N SER A 239 -10.04 0.00 16.27
CA SER A 239 -9.07 1.06 16.60
C SER A 239 -7.88 1.07 15.66
N THR A 240 -7.97 0.36 14.54
CA THR A 240 -6.87 0.22 13.58
C THR A 240 -7.32 0.52 12.15
N TYR A 241 -6.44 1.10 11.35
CA TYR A 241 -6.59 1.12 9.89
C TYR A 241 -6.20 -0.23 9.29
N ARG A 242 -5.11 -0.84 9.81
CA ARG A 242 -4.62 -2.13 9.31
C ARG A 242 -3.88 -2.91 10.39
N ILE A 243 -4.02 -4.24 10.33
CA ILE A 243 -3.14 -5.19 11.01
C ILE A 243 -2.59 -6.13 9.94
N LYS A 244 -1.26 -6.21 9.79
CA LYS A 244 -0.62 -7.05 8.78
C LYS A 244 0.61 -7.73 9.33
N GLY A 245 0.82 -9.00 9.00
CA GLY A 245 1.99 -9.75 9.40
C GLY A 245 1.78 -11.24 9.49
N PHE A 246 2.71 -11.89 10.17
CA PHE A 246 2.69 -13.33 10.42
C PHE A 246 2.88 -13.59 11.90
N LEU A 247 2.05 -14.45 12.45
CA LEU A 247 2.18 -14.94 13.84
C LEU A 247 2.00 -16.46 13.85
N ASP A 248 2.82 -17.14 14.67
CA ASP A 248 2.68 -18.58 14.86
C ASP A 248 1.60 -18.87 15.92
N THR A 249 0.83 -19.91 15.68
CA THR A 249 -0.26 -20.31 16.57
C THR A 249 -0.19 -21.81 16.86
N ASN A 250 -0.98 -22.25 17.85
CA ASN A 250 -1.18 -23.68 18.08
C ASN A 250 -1.79 -24.44 16.88
N LYS A 251 -2.21 -23.73 15.82
CA LYS A 251 -2.68 -24.29 14.53
C LYS A 251 -1.69 -24.08 13.37
N GLY A 252 -0.47 -23.60 13.67
CA GLY A 252 0.57 -23.26 12.68
C GLY A 252 0.63 -21.77 12.38
N MET A 253 1.49 -21.42 11.43
CA MET A 253 1.71 -20.04 11.00
C MET A 253 0.44 -19.46 10.38
N MET A 254 0.07 -18.25 10.82
CA MET A 254 -1.07 -17.49 10.29
C MET A 254 -0.60 -16.21 9.64
N LYS A 255 -1.11 -15.95 8.45
CA LYS A 255 -1.02 -14.63 7.80
C LYS A 255 -2.18 -13.77 8.27
N LEU A 256 -1.88 -12.57 8.75
CA LEU A 256 -2.85 -11.56 9.16
C LEU A 256 -2.89 -10.48 8.08
N ASP A 257 -4.10 -10.15 7.61
CA ASP A 257 -4.34 -8.99 6.73
C ASP A 257 -5.74 -8.43 7.04
N CYS A 258 -5.80 -7.54 8.02
CA CYS A 258 -7.04 -6.95 8.49
C CYS A 258 -7.07 -5.46 8.12
N VAL A 259 -8.21 -4.98 7.62
CA VAL A 259 -8.42 -3.57 7.26
C VAL A 259 -9.68 -3.08 7.99
N GLY A 260 -9.49 -2.17 8.93
CA GLY A 260 -10.59 -1.75 9.82
C GLY A 260 -11.22 -2.97 10.50
N THR A 261 -12.51 -3.18 10.29
CA THR A 261 -13.28 -4.31 10.83
C THR A 261 -13.28 -5.56 9.94
N GLU A 262 -12.72 -5.49 8.73
CA GLU A 262 -12.53 -6.66 7.86
C GLU A 262 -11.32 -7.46 8.36
N ILE A 263 -11.55 -8.65 8.90
CA ILE A 263 -10.53 -9.49 9.51
C ILE A 263 -10.25 -10.70 8.61
N SER A 264 -9.03 -10.80 8.08
CA SER A 264 -8.49 -11.99 7.43
C SER A 264 -7.33 -12.56 8.25
N VAL A 265 -7.48 -13.79 8.71
CA VAL A 265 -6.45 -14.58 9.40
C VAL A 265 -6.44 -15.97 8.77
N GLU A 266 -5.43 -16.24 7.94
CA GLU A 266 -5.39 -17.43 7.10
C GLU A 266 -4.14 -18.27 7.39
N PRO A 267 -4.20 -19.61 7.28
CA PRO A 267 -3.03 -20.46 7.37
C PRO A 267 -2.00 -20.10 6.31
N TRP A 268 -0.73 -20.05 6.70
CA TRP A 268 0.38 -19.74 5.81
C TRP A 268 1.37 -20.90 5.76
N ASN A 269 1.69 -21.37 4.55
CA ASN A 269 2.61 -22.48 4.31
C ASN A 269 3.92 -22.05 3.62
N GLY A 270 4.08 -20.74 3.35
CA GLY A 270 5.29 -20.19 2.75
C GLY A 270 6.38 -19.91 3.79
N GLU A 271 7.59 -19.59 3.31
CA GLU A 271 8.65 -19.10 4.19
C GLU A 271 8.28 -17.73 4.75
N VAL A 272 8.67 -17.46 5.99
CA VAL A 272 8.47 -16.20 6.69
C VAL A 272 9.83 -15.72 7.20
N THR A 273 10.23 -14.52 6.79
CA THR A 273 11.51 -13.93 7.18
C THR A 273 11.50 -13.48 8.64
N GLU A 274 10.36 -13.02 9.15
CA GLU A 274 10.23 -12.56 10.55
C GLU A 274 8.79 -12.73 11.05
N VAL A 275 8.66 -13.40 12.19
CA VAL A 275 7.36 -13.65 12.85
C VAL A 275 6.99 -12.40 13.67
N LYS A 276 6.16 -11.54 13.09
CA LYS A 276 5.66 -10.30 13.69
C LYS A 276 4.43 -9.79 12.98
N ALA A 277 3.69 -8.89 13.61
CA ALA A 277 2.60 -8.19 12.97
C ALA A 277 2.69 -6.66 13.23
N VAL A 278 2.31 -5.88 12.23
CA VAL A 278 2.25 -4.42 12.28
C VAL A 278 0.80 -3.99 12.46
N VAL A 279 0.56 -3.13 13.44
CA VAL A 279 -0.73 -2.53 13.73
C VAL A 279 -0.64 -1.04 13.41
N ILE A 280 -1.45 -0.55 12.49
CA ILE A 280 -1.54 0.87 12.11
C ILE A 280 -2.80 1.47 12.74
N SER A 281 -2.60 2.45 13.59
CA SER A 281 -3.64 3.04 14.42
C SER A 281 -4.60 3.95 13.65
N SER A 282 -5.91 3.85 13.92
CA SER A 282 -6.90 4.88 13.57
C SER A 282 -7.18 5.87 14.72
N VAL A 283 -6.63 5.60 15.92
CA VAL A 283 -6.89 6.38 17.15
C VAL A 283 -5.64 7.08 17.72
N GLY A 284 -4.60 7.22 16.87
CA GLY A 284 -3.33 7.83 17.24
C GLY A 284 -2.60 7.06 18.35
N ILE A 285 -1.94 7.77 19.26
CA ILE A 285 -1.11 7.16 20.33
C ILE A 285 -1.92 6.27 21.31
N ARG A 286 -3.25 6.46 21.38
CA ARG A 286 -4.12 5.64 22.24
C ARG A 286 -4.07 4.15 21.87
N ILE A 287 -3.65 3.81 20.65
CA ILE A 287 -3.50 2.42 20.20
C ILE A 287 -2.58 1.61 21.12
N VAL A 288 -1.53 2.23 21.67
CA VAL A 288 -0.60 1.55 22.57
C VAL A 288 -1.35 1.01 23.81
N SER A 289 -2.24 1.82 24.38
CA SER A 289 -3.06 1.40 25.51
C SER A 289 -4.08 0.33 25.12
N VAL A 290 -4.76 0.50 23.98
CA VAL A 290 -5.75 -0.46 23.45
C VAL A 290 -5.09 -1.82 23.23
N VAL A 291 -3.98 -1.85 22.51
CA VAL A 291 -3.25 -3.08 22.22
C VAL A 291 -2.72 -3.73 23.49
N THR A 292 -2.12 -2.94 24.40
CA THR A 292 -1.59 -3.47 25.67
C THR A 292 -2.69 -4.13 26.53
N GLN A 293 -3.86 -3.48 26.64
CA GLN A 293 -4.99 -4.03 27.40
C GLN A 293 -5.52 -5.32 26.77
N ALA A 294 -5.69 -5.34 25.45
CA ALA A 294 -6.13 -6.52 24.73
C ALA A 294 -5.11 -7.67 24.84
N MET A 295 -3.80 -7.38 24.75
CA MET A 295 -2.74 -8.38 24.95
C MET A 295 -2.82 -9.00 26.37
N MET A 296 -2.97 -8.19 27.42
CA MET A 296 -3.09 -8.68 28.79
C MET A 296 -4.32 -9.60 28.95
N LYS A 297 -5.42 -9.26 28.26
CA LYS A 297 -6.70 -9.99 28.36
C LYS A 297 -6.66 -11.33 27.63
N TYR A 298 -6.07 -11.39 26.44
CA TYR A 298 -6.19 -12.56 25.55
C TYR A 298 -4.89 -13.34 25.38
N THR A 299 -3.74 -12.68 25.20
CA THR A 299 -2.53 -13.38 24.72
C THR A 299 -1.65 -13.97 25.83
N LYS A 300 -1.98 -13.74 27.10
CA LYS A 300 -1.28 -14.32 28.27
C LYS A 300 0.24 -14.20 28.24
N GLY A 301 0.77 -13.14 27.60
CA GLY A 301 2.21 -12.89 27.48
C GLY A 301 2.87 -13.54 26.27
N SER A 302 2.10 -14.15 25.35
CA SER A 302 2.64 -14.71 24.11
C SER A 302 3.10 -13.62 23.13
N LEU A 303 2.49 -12.43 23.19
CA LEU A 303 2.87 -11.27 22.38
C LEU A 303 3.52 -10.18 23.24
N THR A 304 4.34 -9.35 22.61
CA THR A 304 4.96 -8.13 23.18
C THR A 304 4.98 -7.01 22.12
N LEU A 305 5.06 -5.76 22.58
CA LEU A 305 5.31 -4.59 21.75
C LEU A 305 6.81 -4.41 21.51
#